data_1db7b9fb2c8c445caf41cc11d6dbb5e4
#
_entry.id   1db7b9fb2c8c445caf41cc11d6dbb5e4
#
_cell.length_a   1.000
_cell.length_b   1.000
_cell.length_c   1.000
_cell.angle_alpha   90.00
_cell.angle_beta   90.00
_cell.angle_gamma   90.00
#
_symmetry.space_group_name_H-M   'P 1'
#
loop_
_entity.id
_entity.type
_entity.pdbx_description
1 polymer ?
#
loop_
_entity_poly.entity_id
_entity_poly.type
_entity_poly.pdbx_seq_one_letter_code
_entity_poly.pdbx_strand_id
1 'polypeptide(L)'
;MTVTFPTVVATEGNITLKRLYRTDVTGTFRFVADVSGSSYVDNVAEAQLGEAISVTTHEGPPNGVTSDHPDGSMQGLISMPNGIVAGFTGQTVCFSEAFLPHAFPKANQLTMKSDIVALAPMTNGVLVLTKEKPAMIQGLDPRSMSMTEIDSTLSCVSKNSVVDMGSVVMYASPDGLVLASENGLKLITESILTRDQWQALVPSTIRAYQFEGQYIAFYNDGSEQKG
;
A
#
# COMPACT_ATOMS: atom_id res chain seq x y z
N MET A 1 23.90 16.67 -28.18
CA MET A 1 23.87 17.15 -26.77
C MET A 1 24.53 16.12 -25.89
N THR A 2 25.37 16.47 -24.91
CA THR A 2 25.93 15.51 -23.96
C THR A 2 25.12 15.55 -22.68
N VAL A 3 24.64 14.40 -22.26
CA VAL A 3 23.88 14.22 -21.02
C VAL A 3 24.77 13.48 -20.02
N THR A 4 24.91 14.03 -18.81
CA THR A 4 25.64 13.39 -17.73
C THR A 4 24.63 12.88 -16.70
N PHE A 5 24.79 11.63 -16.30
CA PHE A 5 23.88 10.98 -15.33
C PHE A 5 24.44 11.11 -13.92
N PRO A 6 23.58 11.24 -12.92
CA PRO A 6 24.02 11.16 -11.52
C PRO A 6 24.61 9.80 -11.22
N THR A 7 25.48 9.76 -10.23
CA THR A 7 26.02 8.50 -9.69
C THR A 7 24.91 7.76 -8.97
N VAL A 8 24.67 6.52 -9.35
CA VAL A 8 23.74 5.63 -8.65
C VAL A 8 24.42 5.10 -7.39
N VAL A 9 23.77 5.26 -6.24
CA VAL A 9 24.29 4.76 -4.96
C VAL A 9 23.92 3.28 -4.82
N ALA A 10 24.87 2.43 -4.44
CA ALA A 10 24.68 0.98 -4.33
C ALA A 10 23.56 0.56 -3.35
N THR A 11 23.14 1.45 -2.46
CA THR A 11 22.03 1.23 -1.50
C THR A 11 20.65 1.28 -2.16
N GLU A 12 20.56 1.78 -3.40
CA GLU A 12 19.28 1.95 -4.12
C GLU A 12 18.90 0.74 -4.99
N GLY A 13 19.60 -0.37 -4.82
CA GLY A 13 19.34 -1.61 -5.56
C GLY A 13 20.36 -1.87 -6.69
N ASN A 14 20.13 -2.95 -7.43
CA ASN A 14 21.00 -3.36 -8.52
C ASN A 14 20.62 -2.65 -9.83
N ILE A 15 20.95 -1.36 -9.94
CA ILE A 15 20.68 -0.55 -11.12
C ILE A 15 21.87 -0.73 -12.11
N THR A 16 21.61 -1.40 -13.21
CA THR A 16 22.60 -1.68 -14.25
C THR A 16 22.44 -0.80 -15.49
N LEU A 17 21.27 -0.25 -15.72
CA LEU A 17 20.92 0.58 -16.87
C LEU A 17 20.16 1.83 -16.46
N LYS A 18 20.41 2.90 -17.19
CA LYS A 18 19.67 4.16 -17.12
C LYS A 18 19.00 4.38 -18.47
N ARG A 19 17.72 4.68 -18.46
CA ARG A 19 16.97 4.92 -19.69
C ARG A 19 16.83 6.43 -19.92
N LEU A 20 17.33 6.89 -21.07
CA LEU A 20 17.27 8.29 -21.44
C LEU A 20 16.02 8.55 -22.28
N TYR A 21 15.29 9.59 -21.90
CA TYR A 21 14.18 10.14 -22.66
C TYR A 21 14.46 11.62 -22.98
N ARG A 22 13.94 12.08 -24.10
CA ARG A 22 14.00 13.46 -24.54
C ARG A 22 12.63 13.89 -25.06
N THR A 23 12.26 15.15 -24.84
CA THR A 23 11.04 15.71 -25.43
C THR A 23 11.18 15.79 -26.96
N ASP A 24 10.13 15.36 -27.66
CA ASP A 24 9.96 15.59 -29.09
C ASP A 24 9.44 17.02 -29.35
N VAL A 25 9.21 17.36 -30.61
CA VAL A 25 8.68 18.68 -31.02
C VAL A 25 7.29 18.98 -30.46
N THR A 26 6.56 17.96 -29.98
CA THR A 26 5.24 18.10 -29.34
C THR A 26 5.35 18.26 -27.81
N GLY A 27 6.56 18.17 -27.24
CA GLY A 27 6.77 18.20 -25.80
C GLY A 27 6.59 16.84 -25.10
N THR A 28 6.39 15.75 -25.86
CA THR A 28 6.25 14.41 -25.30
C THR A 28 7.63 13.78 -25.09
N PHE A 29 7.86 13.21 -23.88
CA PHE A 29 9.10 12.47 -23.62
C PHE A 29 9.11 11.14 -24.38
N ARG A 30 10.12 10.96 -25.24
CA ARG A 30 10.33 9.75 -26.05
C ARG A 30 11.66 9.12 -25.76
N PHE A 31 11.71 7.80 -25.89
CA PHE A 31 12.90 7.00 -25.65
C PHE A 31 14.02 7.37 -26.62
N VAL A 32 15.22 7.53 -26.09
CA VAL A 32 16.45 7.82 -26.83
C VAL A 32 17.40 6.62 -26.80
N ALA A 33 17.78 6.17 -25.60
CA ALA A 33 18.76 5.10 -25.43
C ALA A 33 18.75 4.51 -24.03
N ASP A 34 19.22 3.26 -23.91
CA ASP A 34 19.63 2.64 -22.65
C ASP A 34 21.14 2.84 -22.46
N VAL A 35 21.55 3.36 -21.31
CA VAL A 35 22.92 3.78 -21.02
C VAL A 35 23.42 3.13 -19.74
N SER A 36 24.53 2.41 -19.81
CA SER A 36 25.21 1.84 -18.63
C SER A 36 26.28 2.77 -18.04
N GLY A 37 26.75 3.73 -18.84
CA GLY A 37 27.81 4.68 -18.46
C GLY A 37 27.33 5.87 -17.64
N SER A 38 28.26 6.78 -17.34
CA SER A 38 28.00 8.04 -16.64
C SER A 38 27.63 9.19 -17.57
N SER A 39 27.75 9.02 -18.88
CA SER A 39 27.38 10.03 -19.88
C SER A 39 26.93 9.40 -21.18
N TYR A 40 26.18 10.14 -21.97
CA TYR A 40 25.69 9.76 -23.28
C TYR A 40 25.67 10.98 -24.21
N VAL A 41 26.10 10.80 -25.45
CA VAL A 41 26.02 11.84 -26.48
C VAL A 41 24.74 11.59 -27.28
N ASP A 42 23.72 12.40 -27.06
CA ASP A 42 22.48 12.31 -27.83
C ASP A 42 22.65 12.98 -29.19
N ASN A 43 22.68 12.16 -30.22
CA ASN A 43 22.66 12.52 -31.63
C ASN A 43 21.53 11.82 -32.40
N VAL A 44 20.55 11.27 -31.67
CA VAL A 44 19.40 10.59 -32.27
C VAL A 44 18.51 11.61 -32.96
N ALA A 45 18.21 11.36 -34.24
CA ALA A 45 17.31 12.23 -35.00
C ALA A 45 15.88 12.13 -34.46
N GLU A 46 15.11 13.21 -34.61
CA GLU A 46 13.71 13.29 -34.11
C GLU A 46 12.85 12.12 -34.61
N ALA A 47 12.98 11.78 -35.90
CA ALA A 47 12.21 10.69 -36.49
C ALA A 47 12.64 9.27 -36.01
N GLN A 48 13.74 9.18 -35.26
CA GLN A 48 14.26 7.93 -34.72
C GLN A 48 13.99 7.75 -33.22
N LEU A 49 13.31 8.72 -32.60
CA LEU A 49 12.89 8.61 -31.20
C LEU A 49 11.92 7.43 -31.04
N GLY A 50 12.12 6.69 -29.98
CA GLY A 50 11.30 5.52 -29.66
C GLY A 50 9.95 5.86 -29.06
N GLU A 51 9.41 4.91 -28.30
CA GLU A 51 8.11 5.04 -27.68
C GLU A 51 8.03 6.19 -26.68
N ALA A 52 6.86 6.78 -26.53
CA ALA A 52 6.59 7.75 -25.48
C ALA A 52 6.75 7.10 -24.10
N ILE A 53 7.25 7.87 -23.15
CA ILE A 53 7.31 7.42 -21.76
C ILE A 53 5.89 7.16 -21.25
N SER A 54 5.70 6.04 -20.60
CA SER A 54 4.37 5.63 -20.11
C SER A 54 3.85 6.52 -18.98
N VAL A 55 4.76 7.10 -18.19
CA VAL A 55 4.44 8.00 -17.07
C VAL A 55 5.63 8.94 -16.84
N THR A 56 5.35 10.18 -16.50
CA THR A 56 6.37 11.21 -16.21
C THR A 56 6.75 11.27 -14.73
N THR A 57 5.99 10.60 -13.87
CA THR A 57 6.17 10.60 -12.41
C THR A 57 6.70 9.23 -11.95
N HIS A 58 7.97 8.95 -12.22
CA HIS A 58 8.65 7.73 -11.74
C HIS A 58 9.15 7.89 -10.29
N GLU A 59 8.30 8.39 -9.40
CA GLU A 59 8.62 8.44 -7.99
C GLU A 59 8.56 7.01 -7.42
N GLY A 60 9.61 6.59 -6.72
CA GLY A 60 9.64 5.27 -6.09
C GLY A 60 8.72 5.17 -4.87
N PRO A 61 8.46 3.96 -4.39
CA PRO A 61 7.72 3.79 -3.14
C PRO A 61 8.51 4.37 -1.96
N PRO A 62 7.83 4.76 -0.87
CA PRO A 62 8.49 5.16 0.37
C PRO A 62 9.55 4.14 0.80
N ASN A 63 10.81 4.57 0.91
CA ASN A 63 11.94 3.72 1.25
C ASN A 63 12.53 4.00 2.64
N GLY A 64 12.00 5.01 3.34
CA GLY A 64 12.47 5.44 4.66
C GLY A 64 13.80 6.19 4.67
N VAL A 65 14.38 6.47 3.51
CA VAL A 65 15.69 7.12 3.37
C VAL A 65 15.55 8.63 3.11
N THR A 66 14.44 9.04 2.51
CA THR A 66 14.20 10.44 2.14
C THR A 66 13.46 11.21 3.23
N SER A 67 13.70 12.54 3.30
CA SER A 67 12.93 13.45 4.17
C SER A 67 11.43 13.47 3.86
N ASP A 68 11.05 12.99 2.68
CA ASP A 68 9.66 12.96 2.22
C ASP A 68 8.85 11.82 2.84
N HIS A 69 9.52 10.80 3.38
CA HIS A 69 8.90 9.63 4.00
C HIS A 69 9.60 9.28 5.32
N PRO A 70 9.51 10.16 6.36
CA PRO A 70 10.20 9.98 7.63
C PRO A 70 9.68 8.77 8.42
N ASP A 71 8.46 8.30 8.14
CA ASP A 71 7.81 7.19 8.84
C ASP A 71 8.31 5.79 8.42
N GLY A 72 9.33 5.75 7.58
CA GLY A 72 9.96 4.51 7.18
C GLY A 72 9.54 3.98 5.81
N SER A 73 9.97 2.76 5.54
CA SER A 73 9.66 2.08 4.28
C SER A 73 8.19 1.70 4.18
N MET A 74 7.68 1.66 2.95
CA MET A 74 6.32 1.21 2.67
C MET A 74 6.12 -0.25 3.09
N GLN A 75 4.97 -0.54 3.67
CA GLN A 75 4.57 -1.85 4.16
C GLN A 75 3.10 -2.12 3.87
N GLY A 76 2.65 -3.35 4.16
CA GLY A 76 1.24 -3.73 4.01
C GLY A 76 0.75 -3.69 2.56
N LEU A 77 1.57 -4.20 1.63
CA LEU A 77 1.23 -4.19 0.20
C LEU A 77 -0.01 -5.03 -0.08
N ILE A 78 -0.94 -4.45 -0.80
CA ILE A 78 -2.13 -5.12 -1.33
C ILE A 78 -2.27 -4.86 -2.83
N SER A 79 -2.86 -5.81 -3.53
CA SER A 79 -3.25 -5.64 -4.92
C SER A 79 -4.67 -5.08 -4.99
N MET A 80 -4.87 -4.12 -5.88
CA MET A 80 -6.17 -3.52 -6.16
C MET A 80 -6.60 -3.79 -7.61
N PRO A 81 -7.89 -3.58 -7.95
CA PRO A 81 -8.32 -3.55 -9.33
C PRO A 81 -7.49 -2.59 -10.20
N ASN A 82 -7.53 -2.78 -11.52
CA ASN A 82 -6.78 -1.96 -12.50
C ASN A 82 -5.26 -1.98 -12.37
N GLY A 83 -4.69 -3.06 -11.81
CA GLY A 83 -3.23 -3.21 -11.70
C GLY A 83 -2.56 -2.18 -10.79
N ILE A 84 -3.29 -1.62 -9.84
CA ILE A 84 -2.78 -0.72 -8.82
C ILE A 84 -2.28 -1.54 -7.63
N VAL A 85 -1.16 -1.14 -7.07
CA VAL A 85 -0.65 -1.63 -5.79
C VAL A 85 -0.81 -0.52 -4.75
N ALA A 86 -1.36 -0.87 -3.60
CA ALA A 86 -1.42 0.02 -2.46
C ALA A 86 -0.52 -0.47 -1.32
N GLY A 87 0.02 0.45 -0.56
CA GLY A 87 0.78 0.21 0.66
C GLY A 87 0.72 1.44 1.56
N PHE A 88 1.34 1.38 2.72
CA PHE A 88 1.33 2.51 3.64
C PHE A 88 2.67 2.71 4.34
N THR A 89 2.89 3.94 4.80
CA THR A 89 3.96 4.31 5.72
C THR A 89 3.39 5.27 6.77
N GLY A 90 3.55 4.96 8.06
CA GLY A 90 2.97 5.74 9.16
C GLY A 90 1.46 5.94 9.00
N GLN A 91 1.06 7.18 8.71
CA GLN A 91 -0.34 7.58 8.52
C GLN A 91 -0.72 7.74 7.04
N THR A 92 0.18 7.46 6.11
CA THR A 92 0.00 7.75 4.69
C THR A 92 -0.21 6.46 3.89
N VAL A 93 -1.33 6.37 3.18
CA VAL A 93 -1.58 5.35 2.15
C VAL A 93 -1.02 5.84 0.83
N CYS A 94 -0.24 4.99 0.18
CA CYS A 94 0.41 5.28 -1.09
C CYS A 94 -0.12 4.32 -2.16
N PHE A 95 -0.47 4.86 -3.33
CA PHE A 95 -0.96 4.07 -4.46
C PHE A 95 0.00 4.17 -5.63
N SER A 96 0.24 3.05 -6.30
CA SER A 96 0.99 3.06 -7.55
C SER A 96 0.18 3.67 -8.70
N GLU A 97 0.86 4.03 -9.78
CA GLU A 97 0.21 4.22 -11.08
C GLU A 97 -0.36 2.87 -11.56
N ALA A 98 -1.44 2.93 -12.33
CA ALA A 98 -2.07 1.74 -12.89
C ALA A 98 -1.10 0.96 -13.79
N PHE A 99 -0.97 -0.35 -13.55
CA PHE A 99 -0.04 -1.25 -14.25
C PHE A 99 1.45 -0.89 -14.12
N LEU A 100 1.80 0.05 -13.22
CA LEU A 100 3.17 0.45 -12.93
C LEU A 100 3.47 0.29 -11.44
N PRO A 101 3.66 -0.94 -10.94
CA PRO A 101 3.77 -1.24 -9.50
C PRO A 101 5.06 -0.69 -8.84
N HIS A 102 5.93 -0.06 -9.61
CA HIS A 102 7.14 0.62 -9.15
C HIS A 102 7.03 2.14 -9.07
N ALA A 103 5.94 2.73 -9.57
CA ALA A 103 5.72 4.18 -9.62
C ALA A 103 4.66 4.59 -8.60
N PHE A 104 5.08 5.30 -7.54
CA PHE A 104 4.24 5.77 -6.44
C PHE A 104 4.30 7.29 -6.31
N PRO A 105 3.65 8.04 -7.21
CA PRO A 105 3.70 9.49 -7.20
C PRO A 105 3.04 10.05 -5.93
N LYS A 106 3.62 11.14 -5.39
CA LYS A 106 3.08 11.83 -4.21
C LYS A 106 1.63 12.28 -4.38
N ALA A 107 1.22 12.57 -5.62
CA ALA A 107 -0.17 12.92 -5.92
C ALA A 107 -1.17 11.78 -5.64
N ASN A 108 -0.68 10.54 -5.56
CA ASN A 108 -1.47 9.35 -5.28
C ASN A 108 -1.35 8.92 -3.81
N GLN A 109 -1.28 9.88 -2.90
CA GLN A 109 -1.18 9.62 -1.46
C GLN A 109 -2.37 10.19 -0.72
N LEU A 110 -2.85 9.46 0.29
CA LEU A 110 -3.91 9.89 1.19
C LEU A 110 -3.45 9.74 2.63
N THR A 111 -3.60 10.78 3.44
CA THR A 111 -3.14 10.78 4.84
C THR A 111 -4.31 10.59 5.79
N MET A 112 -4.15 9.63 6.71
CA MET A 112 -5.07 9.32 7.80
C MET A 112 -4.79 10.23 9.01
N LYS A 113 -5.73 10.29 9.95
CA LYS A 113 -5.54 11.03 11.21
C LYS A 113 -4.75 10.25 12.24
N SER A 114 -4.70 8.93 12.14
CA SER A 114 -3.97 8.06 13.06
C SER A 114 -3.16 7.01 12.33
N ASP A 115 -2.22 6.39 13.05
CA ASP A 115 -1.31 5.39 12.47
C ASP A 115 -2.08 4.22 11.86
N ILE A 116 -1.66 3.86 10.66
CA ILE A 116 -2.21 2.71 9.96
C ILE A 116 -1.60 1.42 10.52
N VAL A 117 -2.46 0.46 10.79
CA VAL A 117 -2.07 -0.88 11.23
C VAL A 117 -2.01 -1.84 10.05
N ALA A 118 -3.02 -1.79 9.18
CA ALA A 118 -3.09 -2.65 7.99
C ALA A 118 -3.99 -2.04 6.92
N LEU A 119 -3.82 -2.53 5.70
CA LEU A 119 -4.73 -2.32 4.58
C LEU A 119 -5.40 -3.66 4.24
N ALA A 120 -6.64 -3.60 3.81
CA ALA A 120 -7.33 -4.77 3.28
C ALA A 120 -8.09 -4.40 1.99
N PRO A 121 -8.01 -5.23 0.94
CA PRO A 121 -8.73 -4.96 -0.29
C PRO A 121 -10.25 -5.13 -0.07
N MET A 122 -11.02 -4.27 -0.72
CA MET A 122 -12.48 -4.35 -0.79
C MET A 122 -12.89 -4.30 -2.27
N THR A 123 -14.12 -4.70 -2.58
CA THR A 123 -14.61 -4.76 -3.97
C THR A 123 -14.40 -3.45 -4.74
N ASN A 124 -14.66 -2.31 -4.08
CA ASN A 124 -14.60 -0.98 -4.72
C ASN A 124 -13.56 -0.05 -4.07
N GLY A 125 -12.53 -0.60 -3.41
CA GLY A 125 -11.53 0.24 -2.76
C GLY A 125 -10.67 -0.47 -1.73
N VAL A 126 -10.30 0.25 -0.69
CA VAL A 126 -9.41 -0.23 0.38
C VAL A 126 -10.00 0.11 1.73
N LEU A 127 -10.09 -0.88 2.60
CA LEU A 127 -10.31 -0.66 4.02
C LEU A 127 -8.98 -0.34 4.69
N VAL A 128 -8.90 0.83 5.30
CA VAL A 128 -7.73 1.28 6.06
C VAL A 128 -8.01 1.05 7.54
N LEU A 129 -7.28 0.15 8.12
CA LEU A 129 -7.37 -0.19 9.54
C LEU A 129 -6.32 0.60 10.32
N THR A 130 -6.77 1.43 11.23
CA THR A 130 -5.91 2.30 12.04
C THR A 130 -5.95 1.94 13.52
N LYS A 131 -5.10 2.58 14.31
CA LYS A 131 -5.12 2.45 15.78
C LYS A 131 -6.34 3.10 16.43
N GLU A 132 -7.07 3.92 15.67
CA GLU A 132 -8.28 4.59 16.11
C GLU A 132 -9.46 4.20 15.23
N LYS A 133 -9.99 5.15 14.44
CA LYS A 133 -11.13 4.91 13.56
C LYS A 133 -10.69 4.33 12.22
N PRO A 134 -11.26 3.20 11.79
CA PRO A 134 -11.05 2.72 10.43
C PRO A 134 -11.58 3.71 9.38
N ALA A 135 -11.06 3.61 8.17
CA ALA A 135 -11.52 4.42 7.05
C ALA A 135 -11.71 3.55 5.80
N MET A 136 -12.60 3.98 4.93
CA MET A 136 -12.79 3.40 3.61
C MET A 136 -12.26 4.37 2.56
N ILE A 137 -11.36 3.91 1.71
CA ILE A 137 -10.95 4.61 0.51
C ILE A 137 -11.68 3.96 -0.67
N GLN A 138 -12.46 4.75 -1.40
CA GLN A 138 -13.27 4.28 -2.53
C GLN A 138 -12.80 4.93 -3.82
N GLY A 139 -12.85 4.16 -4.90
CA GLY A 139 -12.44 4.58 -6.24
C GLY A 139 -11.45 3.61 -6.87
N LEU A 140 -11.36 3.69 -8.19
CA LEU A 140 -10.50 2.83 -9.01
C LEU A 140 -9.34 3.60 -9.68
N ASP A 141 -9.31 4.92 -9.50
CA ASP A 141 -8.24 5.79 -9.97
C ASP A 141 -7.68 6.56 -8.77
N PRO A 142 -6.38 6.42 -8.43
CA PRO A 142 -5.77 7.08 -7.28
C PRO A 142 -5.98 8.59 -7.24
N ARG A 143 -6.11 9.24 -8.40
CA ARG A 143 -6.31 10.69 -8.51
C ARG A 143 -7.73 11.15 -8.17
N SER A 144 -8.68 10.22 -8.17
CA SER A 144 -10.10 10.49 -7.90
C SER A 144 -10.66 9.72 -6.70
N MET A 145 -9.81 9.00 -5.98
CA MET A 145 -10.21 8.27 -4.78
C MET A 145 -10.69 9.23 -3.69
N SER A 146 -11.73 8.84 -3.01
CA SER A 146 -12.27 9.53 -1.84
C SER A 146 -12.10 8.69 -0.58
N MET A 147 -11.79 9.36 0.52
CA MET A 147 -11.64 8.74 1.83
C MET A 147 -12.79 9.15 2.73
N THR A 148 -13.38 8.16 3.40
CA THR A 148 -14.42 8.38 4.40
C THR A 148 -14.06 7.63 5.68
N GLU A 149 -13.92 8.34 6.80
CA GLU A 149 -13.79 7.71 8.11
C GLU A 149 -15.07 6.96 8.47
N ILE A 150 -14.92 5.75 8.98
CA ILE A 150 -16.03 4.98 9.53
C ILE A 150 -16.19 5.40 10.99
N ASP A 151 -17.37 5.91 11.34
CA ASP A 151 -17.66 6.31 12.72
C ASP A 151 -17.86 5.08 13.61
N SER A 152 -16.74 4.49 13.99
CA SER A 152 -16.68 3.28 14.82
C SER A 152 -15.43 3.32 15.69
N THR A 153 -15.54 2.79 16.90
CA THR A 153 -14.43 2.61 17.85
C THR A 153 -13.71 1.26 17.67
N LEU A 154 -14.10 0.47 16.68
CA LEU A 154 -13.55 -0.87 16.40
C LEU A 154 -12.22 -0.76 15.67
N SER A 155 -11.21 -0.22 16.36
CA SER A 155 -9.84 -0.10 15.85
C SER A 155 -9.18 -1.47 15.63
N CYS A 156 -8.12 -1.54 14.84
CA CYS A 156 -7.36 -2.77 14.64
C CYS A 156 -6.19 -2.84 15.63
N VAL A 157 -6.07 -3.95 16.36
CA VAL A 157 -5.00 -4.16 17.36
C VAL A 157 -3.86 -5.06 16.87
N SER A 158 -4.09 -5.82 15.81
CA SER A 158 -3.08 -6.73 15.26
C SER A 158 -3.11 -6.74 13.73
N LYS A 159 -2.01 -6.34 13.11
CA LYS A 159 -1.82 -6.47 11.66
C LYS A 159 -2.00 -7.92 11.17
N ASN A 160 -1.50 -8.87 11.96
CA ASN A 160 -1.52 -10.28 11.59
C ASN A 160 -2.90 -10.95 11.80
N SER A 161 -3.86 -10.25 12.40
CA SER A 161 -5.24 -10.70 12.53
C SER A 161 -6.11 -10.35 11.33
N VAL A 162 -5.61 -9.52 10.42
CA VAL A 162 -6.38 -9.05 9.27
C VAL A 162 -6.37 -10.12 8.19
N VAL A 163 -7.55 -10.61 7.86
CA VAL A 163 -7.75 -11.68 6.87
C VAL A 163 -8.82 -11.28 5.88
N ASP A 164 -8.46 -11.34 4.61
CA ASP A 164 -9.41 -11.23 3.50
C ASP A 164 -10.14 -12.58 3.33
N MET A 165 -11.46 -12.55 3.50
CA MET A 165 -12.35 -13.70 3.33
C MET A 165 -13.06 -13.70 1.96
N GLY A 166 -12.63 -12.83 1.04
CA GLY A 166 -13.19 -12.63 -0.29
C GLY A 166 -14.22 -11.50 -0.35
N SER A 167 -15.40 -11.69 0.21
CA SER A 167 -16.46 -10.66 0.22
C SER A 167 -16.44 -9.78 1.47
N VAL A 168 -15.70 -10.17 2.50
CA VAL A 168 -15.58 -9.47 3.78
C VAL A 168 -14.14 -9.59 4.29
N VAL A 169 -13.77 -8.65 5.15
CA VAL A 169 -12.48 -8.67 5.86
C VAL A 169 -12.75 -8.90 7.35
N MET A 170 -11.97 -9.74 7.98
CA MET A 170 -12.04 -9.96 9.42
C MET A 170 -10.76 -9.50 10.11
N TYR A 171 -10.88 -8.89 11.29
CA TYR A 171 -9.73 -8.43 12.07
C TYR A 171 -10.04 -8.35 13.57
N ALA A 172 -9.00 -8.40 14.40
CA ALA A 172 -9.12 -8.26 15.84
C ALA A 172 -9.18 -6.79 16.24
N SER A 173 -10.19 -6.43 17.03
CA SER A 173 -10.33 -5.14 17.69
C SER A 173 -10.14 -5.29 19.22
N PRO A 174 -10.09 -4.18 19.99
CA PRO A 174 -10.06 -4.26 21.45
C PRO A 174 -11.28 -4.97 22.04
N ASP A 175 -12.42 -4.92 21.36
CA ASP A 175 -13.71 -5.38 21.91
C ASP A 175 -14.15 -6.75 21.39
N GLY A 176 -13.47 -7.28 20.35
CA GLY A 176 -13.80 -8.57 19.77
C GLY A 176 -13.31 -8.71 18.34
N LEU A 177 -13.73 -9.77 17.68
CA LEU A 177 -13.47 -10.01 16.26
C LEU A 177 -14.49 -9.23 15.44
N VAL A 178 -13.99 -8.41 14.53
CA VAL A 178 -14.79 -7.54 13.64
C VAL A 178 -14.86 -8.15 12.27
N LEU A 179 -16.04 -8.12 11.69
CA LEU A 179 -16.31 -8.37 10.28
C LEU A 179 -16.58 -7.04 9.60
N ALA A 180 -15.77 -6.70 8.62
CA ALA A 180 -15.92 -5.53 7.78
C ALA A 180 -16.48 -5.93 6.41
N SER A 181 -17.53 -5.29 5.98
CA SER A 181 -18.17 -5.46 4.69
C SER A 181 -18.50 -4.10 4.06
N GLU A 182 -19.02 -4.09 2.85
CA GLU A 182 -19.54 -2.87 2.22
C GLU A 182 -20.67 -2.20 3.00
N ASN A 183 -21.36 -2.98 3.85
CA ASN A 183 -22.46 -2.49 4.71
C ASN A 183 -21.97 -1.93 6.05
N GLY A 184 -20.66 -1.92 6.30
CA GLY A 184 -20.06 -1.42 7.52
C GLY A 184 -19.37 -2.48 8.36
N LEU A 185 -19.12 -2.15 9.63
CA LEU A 185 -18.42 -2.98 10.59
C LEU A 185 -19.40 -3.66 11.54
N LYS A 186 -19.17 -4.93 11.82
CA LYS A 186 -19.96 -5.71 12.77
C LYS A 186 -19.04 -6.48 13.72
N LEU A 187 -19.27 -6.35 15.03
CA LEU A 187 -18.62 -7.16 16.04
C LEU A 187 -19.30 -8.54 16.08
N ILE A 188 -18.60 -9.60 15.69
CA ILE A 188 -19.19 -10.94 15.53
C ILE A 188 -19.05 -11.81 16.77
N THR A 189 -18.13 -11.51 17.67
CA THR A 189 -17.92 -12.26 18.92
C THR A 189 -18.76 -11.76 20.09
N GLU A 190 -19.50 -10.67 19.94
CA GLU A 190 -20.28 -10.05 21.02
C GLU A 190 -21.26 -10.99 21.71
N SER A 191 -21.87 -11.91 20.97
CA SER A 191 -22.79 -12.92 21.50
C SER A 191 -22.13 -14.20 22.02
N ILE A 192 -20.82 -14.36 21.82
CA ILE A 192 -20.07 -15.60 22.10
C ILE A 192 -19.12 -15.40 23.28
N LEU A 193 -18.43 -14.27 23.31
CA LEU A 193 -17.42 -13.93 24.32
C LEU A 193 -17.76 -12.59 24.98
N THR A 194 -17.58 -12.53 26.29
CA THR A 194 -17.56 -11.24 26.97
C THR A 194 -16.28 -10.49 26.63
N ARG A 195 -16.27 -9.16 26.81
CA ARG A 195 -15.07 -8.35 26.60
C ARG A 195 -13.87 -8.86 27.42
N ASP A 196 -14.09 -9.26 28.66
CA ASP A 196 -13.03 -9.76 29.54
C ASP A 196 -12.46 -11.09 29.03
N GLN A 197 -13.32 -11.98 28.55
CA GLN A 197 -12.89 -13.25 27.93
C GLN A 197 -12.11 -12.98 26.64
N TRP A 198 -12.53 -12.03 25.83
CA TRP A 198 -11.79 -11.64 24.63
C TRP A 198 -10.42 -11.04 24.97
N GLN A 199 -10.36 -10.14 25.94
CA GLN A 199 -9.10 -9.53 26.37
C GLN A 199 -8.12 -10.54 26.97
N ALA A 200 -8.62 -11.61 27.62
CA ALA A 200 -7.79 -12.71 28.12
C ALA A 200 -7.07 -13.49 27.01
N LEU A 201 -7.53 -13.42 25.75
CA LEU A 201 -6.85 -13.99 24.58
C LEU A 201 -5.69 -13.09 24.09
N VAL A 202 -5.46 -11.94 24.71
CA VAL A 202 -4.45 -10.95 24.28
C VAL A 202 -4.57 -10.62 22.79
N PRO A 203 -5.63 -9.92 22.34
CA PRO A 203 -5.95 -9.73 20.92
C PRO A 203 -4.84 -9.14 20.05
N SER A 204 -3.91 -8.39 20.64
CA SER A 204 -2.74 -7.85 19.96
C SER A 204 -1.76 -8.92 19.48
N THR A 205 -1.81 -10.13 20.04
CA THR A 205 -0.95 -11.26 19.66
C THR A 205 -1.57 -12.14 18.57
N ILE A 206 -2.84 -11.93 18.24
CA ILE A 206 -3.58 -12.76 17.29
C ILE A 206 -2.89 -12.73 15.92
N ARG A 207 -2.67 -13.93 15.38
CA ARG A 207 -2.29 -14.20 14.00
C ARG A 207 -3.35 -15.10 13.40
N ALA A 208 -3.89 -14.71 12.27
CA ALA A 208 -5.00 -15.42 11.66
C ALA A 208 -4.77 -15.71 10.19
N TYR A 209 -5.45 -16.73 9.72
CA TYR A 209 -5.41 -17.21 8.35
C TYR A 209 -6.80 -17.65 7.91
N GLN A 210 -7.05 -17.56 6.61
CA GLN A 210 -8.23 -18.18 6.01
C GLN A 210 -7.88 -19.60 5.57
N PHE A 211 -8.70 -20.56 5.99
CA PHE A 211 -8.60 -21.93 5.54
C PHE A 211 -10.01 -22.50 5.33
N GLU A 212 -10.30 -23.01 4.15
CA GLU A 212 -11.60 -23.58 3.77
C GLU A 212 -12.82 -22.70 4.13
N GLY A 213 -12.69 -21.38 3.92
CA GLY A 213 -13.74 -20.41 4.24
C GLY A 213 -13.90 -20.10 5.73
N GLN A 214 -13.01 -20.60 6.59
CA GLN A 214 -13.00 -20.34 8.02
C GLN A 214 -11.88 -19.37 8.39
N TYR A 215 -12.14 -18.52 9.36
CA TYR A 215 -11.14 -17.67 10.02
C TYR A 215 -10.52 -18.47 11.17
N ILE A 216 -9.25 -18.83 11.04
CA ILE A 216 -8.50 -19.57 12.07
C ILE A 216 -7.53 -18.61 12.72
N ALA A 217 -7.64 -18.45 14.04
CA ALA A 217 -6.82 -17.53 14.82
C ALA A 217 -5.94 -18.28 15.83
N PHE A 218 -4.68 -17.89 15.88
CA PHE A 218 -3.73 -18.30 16.91
C PHE A 218 -3.40 -17.10 17.79
N TYR A 219 -3.31 -17.31 19.09
CA TYR A 219 -3.00 -16.25 20.04
C TYR A 219 -1.96 -16.72 21.05
N ASN A 220 -1.36 -15.78 21.77
CA ASN A 220 -0.38 -16.06 22.82
C ASN A 220 -0.78 -15.28 24.07
N ASP A 221 -1.17 -16.02 25.12
CA ASP A 221 -1.56 -15.48 26.42
C ASP A 221 -0.38 -15.27 27.39
N GLY A 222 0.85 -15.40 26.89
CA GLY A 222 2.09 -15.28 27.67
C GLY A 222 2.64 -16.61 28.15
N SER A 223 1.94 -17.73 27.98
CA SER A 223 2.42 -19.06 28.35
C SER A 223 2.82 -19.89 27.13
N GLU A 224 1.90 -20.07 26.18
CA GLU A 224 2.11 -20.83 24.95
C GLU A 224 1.26 -20.25 23.82
N GLN A 225 1.63 -20.57 22.57
CA GLN A 225 0.79 -20.26 21.44
C GLN A 225 -0.42 -21.21 21.41
N LYS A 226 -1.62 -20.65 21.31
CA LYS A 226 -2.89 -21.38 21.27
C LYS A 226 -3.68 -20.99 20.02
N GLY A 227 -4.55 -21.88 19.59
CA GLY A 227 -5.40 -21.70 18.41
C GLY A 227 -6.81 -22.22 18.63
#